data_a630abfb85766e3639b6ad6194eebeaf
#
_entry.id   a630abfb85766e3639b6ad6194eebeaf
#
_cell.length_a   1.000
_cell.length_b   1.000
_cell.length_c   1.000
_cell.angle_alpha   90.00
_cell.angle_beta   90.00
_cell.angle_gamma   90.00
#
_symmetry.space_group_name_H-M   'P 1'
#
loop_
_entity.id
_entity.type
_entity.pdbx_description
1 polymer ?
#
loop_
_entity_poly.entity_id
_entity_poly.type
_entity_poly.pdbx_seq_one_letter_code
_entity_poly.pdbx_strand_id
1 'polypeptide(L)'
;MVRPRRSKGFPCTVVVLLAWVAFIPFALAQSLDELYKNAVKEGVINFYGTLAQVNAEKILPVFEKKFPGIKINHVDITSDNLVARAVTEARGGKTVGDIFQAPLETAIQMHNQKLLLDVTLPEAGDYLANMKGSYWVSSNLQFIVVAWNTNLVQKSDEPRQIEDLADPKYKSRLVAEPRDYEFLMGLAKHKFKSDEKASELLKKIAANNVEFHKGHSQLTELLSAGQAAVCVTCYAHQFPGRMKKGAPVNFLLSEGIGSINATAVFKDAPHPNAAILFARWAASAEGQKVYVEGGRAPAHPRVQPVDAIRPEKLYPLGVDDIKEYPKYEKIWKEIFKLR
;
A
#
# COMPACT_ATOMS: atom_id res chain seq x y z
N MET A 1 -86.46 33.59 23.35
CA MET A 1 -85.09 33.29 23.83
C MET A 1 -84.69 31.88 23.37
N VAL A 2 -83.91 31.83 22.31
CA VAL A 2 -83.44 30.49 21.74
C VAL A 2 -81.95 30.40 22.01
N ARG A 3 -81.54 29.36 22.73
CA ARG A 3 -80.10 29.02 22.99
C ARG A 3 -79.54 28.22 21.81
N PRO A 4 -78.33 28.59 21.35
CA PRO A 4 -77.66 27.81 20.29
C PRO A 4 -77.01 26.52 20.82
N ARG A 5 -77.12 25.44 20.05
CA ARG A 5 -76.48 24.13 20.26
C ARG A 5 -74.98 24.22 19.97
N ARG A 6 -74.15 23.75 20.89
CA ARG A 6 -72.68 23.54 20.70
C ARG A 6 -72.47 22.25 19.89
N SER A 7 -71.79 22.35 18.77
CA SER A 7 -71.24 21.23 18.01
C SER A 7 -69.91 20.75 18.66
N LYS A 8 -69.86 19.46 18.97
CA LYS A 8 -68.61 18.81 19.43
C LYS A 8 -67.77 18.48 18.19
N GLY A 9 -66.64 19.14 18.03
CA GLY A 9 -65.60 18.77 17.04
C GLY A 9 -64.80 17.55 17.54
N PHE A 10 -64.68 16.53 16.70
CA PHE A 10 -63.78 15.40 16.89
C PHE A 10 -62.35 15.84 16.54
N PRO A 11 -61.30 15.50 17.32
CA PRO A 11 -59.94 15.74 16.91
C PRO A 11 -59.50 14.67 15.90
N CYS A 12 -59.09 15.12 14.72
CA CYS A 12 -58.49 14.30 13.70
C CYS A 12 -57.01 14.05 14.10
N THR A 13 -56.72 12.86 14.64
CA THR A 13 -55.35 12.45 14.96
C THR A 13 -54.67 12.02 13.66
N VAL A 14 -53.79 12.86 13.12
CA VAL A 14 -52.90 12.52 12.02
C VAL A 14 -51.77 11.62 12.54
N VAL A 15 -51.79 10.33 12.27
CA VAL A 15 -50.72 9.39 12.54
C VAL A 15 -49.69 9.57 11.41
N VAL A 16 -48.59 10.26 11.69
CA VAL A 16 -47.43 10.32 10.79
C VAL A 16 -46.62 9.03 10.97
N LEU A 17 -46.81 8.08 10.04
CA LEU A 17 -45.93 6.91 9.93
C LEU A 17 -44.58 7.35 9.39
N LEU A 18 -43.61 7.53 10.29
CA LEU A 18 -42.19 7.65 9.95
C LEU A 18 -41.68 6.29 9.45
N ALA A 19 -41.66 6.13 8.14
CA ALA A 19 -40.97 5.01 7.52
C ALA A 19 -39.44 5.17 7.79
N TRP A 20 -38.90 4.38 8.70
CA TRP A 20 -37.48 4.20 8.85
C TRP A 20 -36.96 3.46 7.61
N VAL A 21 -36.38 4.18 6.65
CA VAL A 21 -35.59 3.60 5.59
C VAL A 21 -34.28 3.17 6.25
N ALA A 22 -34.18 1.88 6.57
CA ALA A 22 -32.93 1.27 6.98
C ALA A 22 -31.94 1.40 5.80
N PHE A 23 -30.94 2.28 5.95
CA PHE A 23 -29.79 2.31 5.07
C PHE A 23 -28.98 1.02 5.31
N ILE A 24 -29.33 -0.04 4.60
CA ILE A 24 -28.48 -1.24 4.49
C ILE A 24 -27.28 -0.78 3.66
N PRO A 25 -26.03 -0.90 4.15
CA PRO A 25 -24.88 -0.54 3.35
C PRO A 25 -24.88 -1.40 2.07
N PHE A 26 -24.95 -0.72 0.94
CA PHE A 26 -25.22 -1.25 -0.40
C PHE A 26 -24.24 -2.37 -0.86
N ALA A 27 -23.09 -2.49 -0.21
CA ALA A 27 -22.02 -3.40 -0.62
C ALA A 27 -22.09 -4.82 -0.01
N LEU A 28 -22.93 -5.07 1.01
CA LEU A 28 -22.99 -6.36 1.71
C LEU A 28 -23.97 -7.37 1.10
N ALA A 29 -24.81 -6.97 0.14
CA ALA A 29 -25.90 -7.80 -0.38
C ALA A 29 -25.73 -8.20 -1.85
N GLN A 30 -24.75 -7.64 -2.59
CA GLN A 30 -24.65 -7.90 -4.03
C GLN A 30 -23.82 -9.15 -4.32
N SER A 31 -24.39 -10.11 -5.06
CA SER A 31 -23.67 -11.29 -5.52
C SER A 31 -22.52 -10.89 -6.48
N LEU A 32 -21.50 -11.74 -6.60
CA LEU A 32 -20.39 -11.47 -7.52
C LEU A 32 -20.88 -11.33 -8.98
N ASP A 33 -21.86 -12.14 -9.37
CA ASP A 33 -22.45 -12.11 -10.71
C ASP A 33 -23.22 -10.81 -11.00
N GLU A 34 -23.96 -10.31 -10.01
CA GLU A 34 -24.68 -9.04 -10.13
C GLU A 34 -23.72 -7.87 -10.19
N LEU A 35 -22.70 -7.87 -9.33
CA LEU A 35 -21.62 -6.88 -9.34
C LEU A 35 -20.91 -6.86 -10.70
N TYR A 36 -20.58 -8.03 -11.27
CA TYR A 36 -19.97 -8.13 -12.58
C TYR A 36 -20.87 -7.58 -13.69
N LYS A 37 -22.16 -7.93 -13.70
CA LYS A 37 -23.12 -7.39 -14.68
C LYS A 37 -23.19 -5.86 -14.66
N ASN A 38 -23.12 -5.27 -13.48
CA ASN A 38 -23.11 -3.80 -13.34
C ASN A 38 -21.76 -3.21 -13.74
N ALA A 39 -20.65 -3.82 -13.37
CA ALA A 39 -19.31 -3.43 -13.77
C ALA A 39 -19.11 -3.45 -15.29
N VAL A 40 -19.67 -4.43 -16.00
CA VAL A 40 -19.64 -4.46 -17.48
C VAL A 40 -20.37 -3.27 -18.11
N LYS A 41 -21.46 -2.76 -17.51
CA LYS A 41 -22.14 -1.55 -17.99
C LYS A 41 -21.26 -0.30 -17.81
N GLU A 42 -20.43 -0.28 -16.79
CA GLU A 42 -19.44 0.78 -16.55
C GLU A 42 -18.26 0.65 -17.53
N GLY A 43 -17.83 -0.55 -17.84
CA GLY A 43 -16.88 -0.91 -18.91
C GLY A 43 -15.43 -0.53 -18.68
N VAL A 44 -15.10 0.27 -17.67
CA VAL A 44 -13.75 0.79 -17.44
C VAL A 44 -13.45 0.93 -15.95
N ILE A 45 -12.16 0.86 -15.61
CA ILE A 45 -11.60 1.20 -14.30
C ILE A 45 -10.45 2.19 -14.51
N ASN A 46 -10.49 3.35 -13.90
CA ASN A 46 -9.37 4.26 -13.80
C ASN A 46 -8.57 3.92 -12.53
N PHE A 47 -7.50 3.17 -12.71
CA PHE A 47 -6.66 2.66 -11.65
C PHE A 47 -5.45 3.57 -11.44
N TYR A 48 -5.32 4.15 -10.26
CA TYR A 48 -4.16 4.95 -9.86
C TYR A 48 -3.26 4.14 -8.92
N GLY A 49 -1.96 4.37 -8.95
CA GLY A 49 -1.14 3.78 -7.92
C GLY A 49 0.35 3.76 -8.17
N THR A 50 1.04 3.24 -7.16
CA THR A 50 2.49 3.04 -7.17
C THR A 50 2.89 1.66 -7.75
N LEU A 51 1.95 0.97 -8.39
CA LEU A 51 2.23 -0.26 -9.12
C LEU A 51 2.98 0.09 -10.39
N ALA A 52 4.28 -0.17 -10.43
CA ALA A 52 5.11 0.13 -11.59
C ALA A 52 4.57 -0.53 -12.86
N GLN A 53 4.65 0.17 -13.99
CA GLN A 53 4.10 -0.25 -15.28
C GLN A 53 4.47 -1.69 -15.66
N VAL A 54 5.73 -2.09 -15.43
CA VAL A 54 6.24 -3.45 -15.72
C VAL A 54 5.51 -4.56 -14.93
N ASN A 55 4.95 -4.23 -13.76
CA ASN A 55 4.16 -5.17 -12.97
C ASN A 55 2.67 -5.08 -13.35
N ALA A 56 2.18 -3.88 -13.63
CA ALA A 56 0.82 -3.66 -14.10
C ALA A 56 0.51 -4.47 -15.37
N GLU A 57 1.44 -4.48 -16.33
CA GLU A 57 1.35 -5.24 -17.59
C GLU A 57 1.26 -6.76 -17.40
N LYS A 58 1.69 -7.29 -16.24
CA LYS A 58 1.56 -8.70 -15.91
C LYS A 58 0.28 -9.02 -15.15
N ILE A 59 -0.19 -8.09 -14.32
CA ILE A 59 -1.28 -8.33 -13.36
C ILE A 59 -2.63 -7.93 -13.96
N LEU A 60 -2.73 -6.72 -14.50
CA LEU A 60 -4.02 -6.15 -14.91
C LEU A 60 -4.68 -6.89 -16.08
N PRO A 61 -3.96 -7.37 -17.12
CA PRO A 61 -4.57 -8.15 -18.19
C PRO A 61 -5.20 -9.46 -17.73
N VAL A 62 -4.75 -10.04 -16.61
CA VAL A 62 -5.35 -11.26 -16.06
C VAL A 62 -6.75 -10.97 -15.51
N PHE A 63 -6.95 -9.82 -14.87
CA PHE A 63 -8.28 -9.36 -14.46
C PHE A 63 -9.18 -9.11 -15.68
N GLU A 64 -8.69 -8.39 -16.70
CA GLU A 64 -9.46 -8.10 -17.92
C GLU A 64 -9.88 -9.38 -18.67
N LYS A 65 -9.01 -10.39 -18.68
CA LYS A 65 -9.31 -11.71 -19.26
C LYS A 65 -10.37 -12.46 -18.44
N LYS A 66 -10.33 -12.35 -17.12
CA LYS A 66 -11.31 -13.00 -16.23
C LYS A 66 -12.68 -12.32 -16.30
N PHE A 67 -12.70 -11.01 -16.46
CA PHE A 67 -13.94 -10.20 -16.50
C PHE A 67 -14.05 -9.43 -17.83
N PRO A 68 -14.36 -10.14 -18.93
CA PRO A 68 -14.49 -9.51 -20.25
C PRO A 68 -15.51 -8.36 -20.25
N GLY A 69 -15.23 -7.31 -21.02
CA GLY A 69 -16.06 -6.11 -21.09
C GLY A 69 -15.62 -4.99 -20.15
N ILE A 70 -14.60 -5.22 -19.31
CA ILE A 70 -14.03 -4.20 -18.43
C ILE A 70 -12.58 -3.97 -18.85
N LYS A 71 -12.19 -2.70 -19.01
CA LYS A 71 -10.83 -2.28 -19.33
C LYS A 71 -10.22 -1.48 -18.16
N ILE A 72 -8.91 -1.57 -17.99
CA ILE A 72 -8.21 -0.85 -16.91
C ILE A 72 -7.29 0.22 -17.52
N ASN A 73 -7.59 1.49 -17.24
CA ASN A 73 -6.71 2.61 -17.49
C ASN A 73 -5.78 2.78 -16.31
N HIS A 74 -4.54 2.32 -16.44
CA HIS A 74 -3.55 2.39 -15.37
C HIS A 74 -2.74 3.68 -15.43
N VAL A 75 -2.57 4.34 -14.29
CA VAL A 75 -1.71 5.52 -14.10
C VAL A 75 -0.69 5.19 -13.02
N ASP A 76 0.57 4.95 -13.43
CA ASP A 76 1.71 4.84 -12.53
C ASP A 76 2.03 6.23 -11.96
N ILE A 77 1.89 6.41 -10.65
CA ILE A 77 1.97 7.70 -9.98
C ILE A 77 2.55 7.53 -8.57
N THR A 78 3.41 8.46 -8.17
CA THR A 78 3.95 8.45 -6.80
C THR A 78 2.90 8.79 -5.76
N SER A 79 3.07 8.33 -4.50
CA SER A 79 2.13 8.57 -3.40
C SER A 79 1.73 10.03 -3.24
N ASP A 80 2.71 10.94 -3.24
CA ASP A 80 2.47 12.38 -3.06
C ASP A 80 1.61 12.96 -4.19
N ASN A 81 1.93 12.60 -5.44
CA ASN A 81 1.18 13.04 -6.61
C ASN A 81 -0.22 12.41 -6.66
N LEU A 82 -0.36 11.18 -6.18
CA LEU A 82 -1.65 10.49 -6.07
C LEU A 82 -2.57 11.25 -5.10
N VAL A 83 -2.08 11.60 -3.90
CA VAL A 83 -2.83 12.39 -2.93
C VAL A 83 -3.20 13.76 -3.49
N ALA A 84 -2.22 14.48 -4.07
CA ALA A 84 -2.45 15.80 -4.64
C ALA A 84 -3.50 15.77 -5.77
N ARG A 85 -3.45 14.76 -6.64
CA ARG A 85 -4.41 14.54 -7.71
C ARG A 85 -5.80 14.25 -7.19
N ALA A 86 -5.94 13.30 -6.26
CA ALA A 86 -7.23 12.95 -5.67
C ALA A 86 -7.90 14.14 -4.96
N VAL A 87 -7.12 14.93 -4.22
CA VAL A 87 -7.62 16.16 -3.57
C VAL A 87 -8.06 17.18 -4.60
N THR A 88 -7.31 17.37 -5.67
CA THR A 88 -7.64 18.32 -6.74
C THR A 88 -8.91 17.90 -7.47
N GLU A 89 -9.05 16.63 -7.83
CA GLU A 89 -10.25 16.08 -8.46
C GLU A 89 -11.48 16.27 -7.57
N ALA A 90 -11.38 15.93 -6.28
CA ALA A 90 -12.47 16.07 -5.32
C ALA A 90 -12.89 17.55 -5.11
N ARG A 91 -11.93 18.47 -4.98
CA ARG A 91 -12.20 19.91 -4.87
C ARG A 91 -12.84 20.49 -6.14
N GLY A 92 -12.48 19.94 -7.30
CA GLY A 92 -13.09 20.28 -8.57
C GLY A 92 -14.50 19.68 -8.78
N GLY A 93 -15.00 18.89 -7.82
CA GLY A 93 -16.30 18.21 -7.90
C GLY A 93 -16.37 17.13 -8.98
N LYS A 94 -15.22 16.62 -9.44
CA LYS A 94 -15.13 15.57 -10.47
C LYS A 94 -14.01 14.60 -10.16
N THR A 95 -14.34 13.55 -9.41
CA THR A 95 -13.45 12.40 -9.23
C THR A 95 -13.31 11.66 -10.56
N VAL A 96 -12.07 11.30 -10.94
CA VAL A 96 -11.74 10.57 -12.16
C VAL A 96 -11.23 9.17 -11.82
N GLY A 97 -10.46 9.04 -10.75
CA GLY A 97 -9.98 7.75 -10.26
C GLY A 97 -11.11 6.91 -9.67
N ASP A 98 -11.08 5.60 -9.92
CA ASP A 98 -12.04 4.65 -9.36
C ASP A 98 -11.45 3.93 -8.16
N ILE A 99 -10.21 3.50 -8.27
CA ILE A 99 -9.50 2.66 -7.30
C ILE A 99 -8.01 3.00 -7.32
N PHE A 100 -7.33 2.76 -6.22
CA PHE A 100 -5.87 2.88 -6.20
C PHE A 100 -5.19 1.77 -5.41
N GLN A 101 -3.88 1.60 -5.67
CA GLN A 101 -2.95 0.83 -4.85
C GLN A 101 -1.72 1.68 -4.51
N ALA A 102 -1.46 1.82 -3.21
CA ALA A 102 -0.34 2.60 -2.69
C ALA A 102 0.04 2.12 -1.28
N PRO A 103 1.17 2.57 -0.70
CA PRO A 103 1.48 2.34 0.70
C PRO A 103 0.32 2.71 1.62
N LEU A 104 0.17 1.98 2.71
CA LEU A 104 -0.96 2.12 3.64
C LEU A 104 -1.11 3.54 4.19
N GLU A 105 -0.01 4.24 4.42
CA GLU A 105 -0.05 5.62 4.90
C GLU A 105 -0.77 6.55 3.91
N THR A 106 -0.64 6.31 2.62
CA THR A 106 -1.37 7.05 1.57
C THR A 106 -2.88 6.82 1.69
N ALA A 107 -3.31 5.57 1.93
CA ALA A 107 -4.72 5.26 2.16
C ALA A 107 -5.26 5.93 3.43
N ILE A 108 -4.50 5.92 4.53
CA ILE A 108 -4.87 6.61 5.77
C ILE A 108 -4.99 8.12 5.53
N GLN A 109 -4.03 8.73 4.83
CA GLN A 109 -4.06 10.16 4.51
C GLN A 109 -5.29 10.54 3.70
N MET A 110 -5.65 9.75 2.69
CA MET A 110 -6.85 9.99 1.87
C MET A 110 -8.14 9.76 2.65
N HIS A 111 -8.18 8.75 3.52
CA HIS A 111 -9.35 8.51 4.38
C HIS A 111 -9.60 9.68 5.34
N ASN A 112 -8.55 10.22 5.94
CA ASN A 112 -8.64 11.41 6.80
C ASN A 112 -9.22 12.64 6.06
N GLN A 113 -9.06 12.69 4.75
CA GLN A 113 -9.66 13.71 3.87
C GLN A 113 -11.04 13.32 3.34
N LYS A 114 -11.62 12.20 3.79
CA LYS A 114 -12.95 11.68 3.40
C LYS A 114 -13.08 11.37 1.90
N LEU A 115 -11.98 10.94 1.28
CA LEU A 115 -11.92 10.64 -0.15
C LEU A 115 -12.18 9.16 -0.47
N LEU A 116 -12.27 8.28 0.55
CA LEU A 116 -12.39 6.85 0.36
C LEU A 116 -13.78 6.33 0.71
N LEU A 117 -14.18 5.27 0.01
CA LEU A 117 -15.39 4.52 0.26
C LEU A 117 -15.15 3.51 1.40
N ASP A 118 -16.01 3.55 2.42
CA ASP A 118 -16.07 2.46 3.39
C ASP A 118 -16.76 1.25 2.75
N VAL A 119 -16.02 0.19 2.54
CA VAL A 119 -16.51 -1.05 1.93
C VAL A 119 -15.84 -2.27 2.53
N THR A 120 -16.65 -3.22 3.00
CA THR A 120 -16.16 -4.51 3.48
C THR A 120 -16.18 -5.52 2.34
N LEU A 121 -15.02 -6.09 2.02
CA LEU A 121 -14.87 -7.09 0.98
C LEU A 121 -14.99 -8.49 1.60
N PRO A 122 -15.91 -9.36 1.12
CA PRO A 122 -16.05 -10.74 1.63
C PRO A 122 -14.74 -11.53 1.56
N GLU A 123 -13.97 -11.34 0.48
CA GLU A 123 -12.68 -12.00 0.24
C GLU A 123 -11.60 -11.62 1.26
N ALA A 124 -11.77 -10.46 1.93
CA ALA A 124 -10.89 -10.05 3.01
C ALA A 124 -11.20 -10.78 4.34
N GLY A 125 -12.21 -11.64 4.40
CA GLY A 125 -12.57 -12.41 5.59
C GLY A 125 -11.38 -13.19 6.17
N ASP A 126 -10.56 -13.79 5.33
CA ASP A 126 -9.40 -14.60 5.70
C ASP A 126 -8.18 -13.78 6.15
N TYR A 127 -8.14 -12.48 5.87
CA TYR A 127 -7.00 -11.63 6.20
C TYR A 127 -6.89 -11.38 7.69
N LEU A 128 -5.66 -11.30 8.18
CA LEU A 128 -5.40 -10.87 9.55
C LEU A 128 -5.99 -9.48 9.81
N ALA A 129 -6.37 -9.20 11.05
CA ALA A 129 -7.01 -7.94 11.42
C ALA A 129 -6.20 -6.69 11.06
N ASN A 130 -4.87 -6.78 11.11
CA ASN A 130 -3.96 -5.70 10.74
C ASN A 130 -3.65 -5.61 9.22
N MET A 131 -4.27 -6.45 8.40
CA MET A 131 -4.10 -6.48 6.94
C MET A 131 -5.32 -5.94 6.18
N LYS A 132 -6.31 -5.43 6.90
CA LYS A 132 -7.56 -4.88 6.35
C LYS A 132 -8.15 -3.81 7.26
N GLY A 133 -8.99 -2.95 6.69
CA GLY A 133 -9.78 -1.95 7.41
C GLY A 133 -11.15 -1.78 6.76
N SER A 134 -11.94 -0.79 7.21
CA SER A 134 -13.26 -0.50 6.65
C SER A 134 -13.19 0.10 5.24
N TYR A 135 -12.06 0.69 4.85
CA TYR A 135 -11.87 1.40 3.58
C TYR A 135 -10.69 0.89 2.74
N TRP A 136 -10.02 -0.18 3.18
CA TRP A 136 -8.86 -0.73 2.48
C TRP A 136 -8.66 -2.21 2.78
N VAL A 137 -7.97 -2.88 1.88
CA VAL A 137 -7.43 -4.23 2.06
C VAL A 137 -6.00 -4.28 1.55
N SER A 138 -5.16 -5.09 2.18
CA SER A 138 -3.79 -5.28 1.70
C SER A 138 -3.77 -5.96 0.32
N SER A 139 -3.15 -5.31 -0.66
CA SER A 139 -2.94 -5.89 -1.98
C SER A 139 -1.70 -6.78 -2.04
N ASN A 140 -0.64 -6.35 -1.39
CA ASN A 140 0.62 -7.09 -1.28
C ASN A 140 1.45 -6.52 -0.12
N LEU A 141 2.44 -7.30 0.31
CA LEU A 141 3.46 -6.87 1.25
C LEU A 141 4.70 -6.37 0.50
N GLN A 142 5.39 -5.44 1.12
CA GLN A 142 6.72 -5.00 0.71
C GLN A 142 7.70 -5.29 1.83
N PHE A 143 8.91 -5.74 1.48
CA PHE A 143 9.98 -5.97 2.44
C PHE A 143 11.13 -5.03 2.10
N ILE A 144 11.40 -4.09 2.99
CA ILE A 144 12.56 -3.21 2.92
C ILE A 144 13.74 -3.99 3.50
N VAL A 145 14.77 -4.17 2.69
CA VAL A 145 15.96 -4.96 3.02
C VAL A 145 17.22 -4.23 2.63
N VAL A 146 18.33 -4.56 3.27
CA VAL A 146 19.66 -4.20 2.82
C VAL A 146 20.03 -5.05 1.61
N ALA A 147 20.62 -4.43 0.59
CA ALA A 147 21.07 -5.14 -0.60
C ALA A 147 22.45 -4.63 -1.05
N TRP A 148 23.19 -5.43 -1.81
CA TRP A 148 24.54 -5.05 -2.25
C TRP A 148 24.88 -5.61 -3.63
N ASN A 149 25.87 -4.98 -4.28
CA ASN A 149 26.49 -5.49 -5.49
C ASN A 149 27.63 -6.43 -5.10
N THR A 150 27.56 -7.70 -5.54
CA THR A 150 28.53 -8.75 -5.17
C THR A 150 29.89 -8.60 -5.82
N ASN A 151 30.04 -7.78 -6.87
CA ASN A 151 31.35 -7.44 -7.45
C ASN A 151 32.05 -6.33 -6.67
N LEU A 152 31.31 -5.47 -5.94
CA LEU A 152 31.82 -4.34 -5.18
C LEU A 152 31.98 -4.64 -3.69
N VAL A 153 31.21 -5.57 -3.16
CA VAL A 153 31.25 -6.01 -1.76
C VAL A 153 31.78 -7.43 -1.72
N GLN A 154 32.99 -7.59 -1.15
CA GLN A 154 33.60 -8.91 -1.01
C GLN A 154 32.80 -9.78 -0.06
N LYS A 155 32.89 -11.09 -0.21
CA LYS A 155 32.14 -12.09 0.59
C LYS A 155 32.34 -11.93 2.11
N SER A 156 33.55 -11.56 2.53
CA SER A 156 33.87 -11.26 3.94
C SER A 156 33.21 -10.00 4.47
N ASP A 157 32.86 -9.08 3.58
CA ASP A 157 32.32 -7.76 3.91
C ASP A 157 30.81 -7.66 3.70
N GLU A 158 30.15 -8.72 3.21
CA GLU A 158 28.71 -8.74 3.06
C GLU A 158 28.00 -8.45 4.39
N PRO A 159 26.99 -7.56 4.42
CA PRO A 159 26.22 -7.31 5.63
C PRO A 159 25.39 -8.54 6.02
N ARG A 160 25.42 -8.90 7.29
CA ARG A 160 24.70 -10.03 7.87
C ARG A 160 23.49 -9.60 8.69
N GLN A 161 23.49 -8.34 9.10
CA GLN A 161 22.42 -7.68 9.84
C GLN A 161 22.44 -6.17 9.53
N ILE A 162 21.36 -5.47 9.84
CA ILE A 162 21.23 -4.03 9.54
C ILE A 162 22.30 -3.21 10.27
N GLU A 163 22.68 -3.61 11.49
CA GLU A 163 23.68 -2.93 12.31
C GLU A 163 25.07 -2.88 11.66
N ASP A 164 25.40 -3.84 10.80
CA ASP A 164 26.70 -3.90 10.12
C ASP A 164 26.95 -2.65 9.25
N LEU A 165 25.87 -2.00 8.78
CA LEU A 165 25.97 -0.78 7.98
C LEU A 165 26.57 0.41 8.74
N ALA A 166 26.67 0.34 10.06
CA ALA A 166 27.36 1.32 10.88
C ALA A 166 28.89 1.20 10.82
N ASP A 167 29.44 0.10 10.29
CA ASP A 167 30.88 -0.11 10.14
C ASP A 167 31.45 0.92 9.16
N PRO A 168 32.58 1.62 9.50
CA PRO A 168 33.26 2.55 8.62
C PRO A 168 33.73 1.98 7.27
N LYS A 169 33.81 0.66 7.11
CA LYS A 169 34.13 0.01 5.84
C LYS A 169 33.11 0.32 4.73
N TYR A 170 31.90 0.72 5.10
CA TYR A 170 30.85 1.13 4.16
C TYR A 170 30.84 2.65 3.86
N LYS A 171 31.80 3.42 4.37
CA LYS A 171 31.85 4.88 4.18
C LYS A 171 31.85 5.26 2.69
N SER A 172 30.92 6.15 2.31
CA SER A 172 30.68 6.62 0.94
C SER A 172 30.35 5.48 -0.06
N ARG A 173 29.73 4.41 0.43
CA ARG A 173 29.32 3.23 -0.35
C ARG A 173 27.81 2.93 -0.21
N LEU A 174 27.10 3.72 0.57
CA LEU A 174 25.70 3.50 0.92
C LEU A 174 24.79 4.40 0.09
N VAL A 175 23.70 3.81 -0.44
CA VAL A 175 22.59 4.55 -1.06
C VAL A 175 21.29 4.23 -0.35
N ALA A 176 20.34 5.17 -0.33
CA ALA A 176 19.01 4.98 0.27
C ALA A 176 17.93 5.82 -0.44
N GLU A 177 16.68 5.51 -0.22
CA GLU A 177 15.53 6.34 -0.62
C GLU A 177 15.27 7.41 0.47
N PRO A 178 15.12 8.69 0.09
CA PRO A 178 15.02 9.77 1.08
C PRO A 178 13.76 9.75 1.95
N ARG A 179 12.74 8.97 1.59
CA ARG A 179 11.44 8.92 2.29
C ARG A 179 11.15 7.58 2.98
N ASP A 180 12.16 6.71 3.15
CA ASP A 180 11.98 5.41 3.80
C ASP A 180 11.93 5.52 5.34
N TYR A 181 11.07 6.41 5.84
CA TYR A 181 10.83 6.60 7.28
C TYR A 181 10.32 5.31 7.94
N GLU A 182 9.68 4.45 7.17
CA GLU A 182 9.23 3.12 7.56
C GLU A 182 10.41 2.24 8.04
N PHE A 183 11.59 2.42 7.46
CA PHE A 183 12.79 1.71 7.89
C PHE A 183 13.16 2.07 9.34
N LEU A 184 13.24 3.36 9.66
CA LEU A 184 13.47 3.84 11.03
C LEU A 184 12.35 3.36 11.97
N MET A 185 11.10 3.48 11.54
CA MET A 185 9.93 3.10 12.34
C MET A 185 9.93 1.61 12.68
N GLY A 186 10.24 0.74 11.71
CA GLY A 186 10.36 -0.71 11.93
C GLY A 186 11.49 -1.05 12.91
N LEU A 187 12.63 -0.37 12.80
CA LEU A 187 13.72 -0.52 13.77
C LEU A 187 13.30 -0.08 15.17
N ALA A 188 12.68 1.09 15.29
CA ALA A 188 12.30 1.67 16.58
C ALA A 188 11.20 0.86 17.28
N LYS A 189 10.14 0.50 16.57
CA LYS A 189 8.95 -0.15 17.14
C LYS A 189 9.11 -1.65 17.35
N HIS A 190 9.75 -2.33 16.42
CA HIS A 190 9.72 -3.79 16.37
C HIS A 190 11.08 -4.44 16.64
N LYS A 191 12.18 -3.86 16.14
CA LYS A 191 13.52 -4.43 16.40
C LYS A 191 14.05 -4.05 17.79
N PHE A 192 14.21 -2.76 18.05
CA PHE A 192 14.84 -2.28 19.28
C PHE A 192 13.84 -1.95 20.40
N LYS A 193 12.57 -1.72 20.06
CA LYS A 193 11.53 -1.19 20.95
C LYS A 193 12.00 0.06 21.71
N SER A 194 12.75 0.92 20.99
CA SER A 194 13.34 2.16 21.48
C SER A 194 13.67 3.07 20.30
N ASP A 195 13.14 4.29 20.33
CA ASP A 195 13.44 5.35 19.34
C ASP A 195 14.90 5.79 19.42
N GLU A 196 15.45 5.84 20.66
CA GLU A 196 16.83 6.26 20.91
C GLU A 196 17.81 5.27 20.25
N LYS A 197 17.65 3.96 20.49
CA LYS A 197 18.53 2.93 19.92
C LYS A 197 18.46 2.91 18.39
N ALA A 198 17.27 3.04 17.83
CA ALA A 198 17.10 3.10 16.38
C ALA A 198 17.76 4.36 15.79
N SER A 199 17.57 5.52 16.44
CA SER A 199 18.17 6.78 16.03
C SER A 199 19.70 6.76 16.15
N GLU A 200 20.25 6.16 17.21
CA GLU A 200 21.71 5.99 17.38
C GLU A 200 22.32 5.13 16.27
N LEU A 201 21.67 4.02 15.91
CA LEU A 201 22.10 3.21 14.77
C LEU A 201 22.09 4.02 13.48
N LEU A 202 21.00 4.72 13.18
CA LEU A 202 20.91 5.50 11.95
C LEU A 202 21.89 6.67 11.91
N LYS A 203 22.23 7.30 13.05
CA LYS A 203 23.29 8.32 13.11
C LYS A 203 24.66 7.73 12.74
N LYS A 204 24.95 6.51 13.17
CA LYS A 204 26.20 5.80 12.78
C LYS A 204 26.19 5.46 11.28
N ILE A 205 25.05 5.01 10.75
CA ILE A 205 24.90 4.76 9.30
C ILE A 205 25.05 6.07 8.51
N ALA A 206 24.44 7.18 8.98
CA ALA A 206 24.54 8.50 8.35
C ALA A 206 25.99 9.02 8.34
N ALA A 207 26.81 8.71 9.36
CA ALA A 207 28.23 9.06 9.40
C ALA A 207 29.04 8.39 8.28
N ASN A 208 28.50 7.36 7.64
CA ASN A 208 29.05 6.69 6.46
C ASN A 208 28.72 7.39 5.13
N ASN A 209 28.21 8.64 5.15
CA ASN A 209 27.91 9.44 3.96
C ASN A 209 26.93 8.74 3.02
N VAL A 210 25.69 8.51 3.47
CA VAL A 210 24.62 7.90 2.66
C VAL A 210 24.23 8.86 1.53
N GLU A 211 24.23 8.37 0.28
CA GLU A 211 23.73 9.10 -0.88
C GLU A 211 22.25 8.76 -1.11
N PHE A 212 21.42 9.76 -1.40
CA PHE A 212 19.99 9.60 -1.54
C PHE A 212 19.51 9.73 -2.98
N HIS A 213 18.75 8.71 -3.44
CA HIS A 213 18.11 8.68 -4.76
C HIS A 213 16.64 8.36 -4.62
N LYS A 214 15.79 9.08 -5.36
CA LYS A 214 14.33 8.88 -5.34
C LYS A 214 13.93 7.65 -6.16
N GLY A 215 13.20 6.75 -5.53
CA GLY A 215 12.59 5.59 -6.17
C GLY A 215 13.45 4.33 -6.09
N HIS A 216 12.84 3.27 -5.54
CA HIS A 216 13.49 1.97 -5.30
C HIS A 216 13.95 1.28 -6.58
N SER A 217 13.24 1.49 -7.70
CA SER A 217 13.67 0.96 -9.00
C SER A 217 15.01 1.56 -9.43
N GLN A 218 15.21 2.88 -9.21
CA GLN A 218 16.48 3.55 -9.48
C GLN A 218 17.60 3.00 -8.59
N LEU A 219 17.35 2.85 -7.29
CA LEU A 219 18.33 2.26 -6.36
C LEU A 219 18.79 0.87 -6.81
N THR A 220 17.82 0.03 -7.24
CA THR A 220 18.14 -1.30 -7.73
C THR A 220 18.91 -1.30 -9.05
N GLU A 221 18.64 -0.34 -9.95
CA GLU A 221 19.42 -0.15 -11.19
C GLU A 221 20.86 0.28 -10.88
N LEU A 222 21.06 1.28 -9.99
CA LEU A 222 22.39 1.72 -9.56
C LEU A 222 23.19 0.56 -8.97
N LEU A 223 22.55 -0.27 -8.13
CA LEU A 223 23.18 -1.47 -7.57
C LEU A 223 23.56 -2.47 -8.66
N SER A 224 22.62 -2.80 -9.57
CA SER A 224 22.83 -3.78 -10.63
C SER A 224 23.91 -3.35 -11.62
N ALA A 225 24.01 -2.05 -11.90
CA ALA A 225 25.03 -1.46 -12.78
C ALA A 225 26.41 -1.28 -12.11
N GLY A 226 26.53 -1.55 -10.81
CA GLY A 226 27.77 -1.32 -10.07
C GLY A 226 28.09 0.16 -9.79
N GLN A 227 27.09 1.04 -9.88
CA GLN A 227 27.21 2.46 -9.55
C GLN A 227 26.98 2.72 -8.05
N ALA A 228 26.39 1.77 -7.34
CA ALA A 228 26.26 1.77 -5.89
C ALA A 228 26.74 0.42 -5.34
N ALA A 229 27.39 0.43 -4.17
CA ALA A 229 27.88 -0.80 -3.55
C ALA A 229 26.84 -1.44 -2.64
N VAL A 230 26.19 -0.66 -1.79
CA VAL A 230 25.20 -1.14 -0.80
C VAL A 230 23.97 -0.21 -0.77
N CYS A 231 22.79 -0.78 -0.83
CA CYS A 231 21.51 -0.11 -0.64
C CYS A 231 20.98 -0.39 0.76
N VAL A 232 20.75 0.64 1.53
CA VAL A 232 20.22 0.53 2.90
C VAL A 232 18.74 0.15 2.91
N THR A 233 17.97 0.67 1.94
CA THR A 233 16.51 0.58 1.90
C THR A 233 16.02 0.16 0.52
N CYS A 234 16.36 -1.06 0.09
CA CYS A 234 15.87 -1.61 -1.16
C CYS A 234 14.67 -2.56 -0.94
N TYR A 235 13.87 -2.82 -1.98
CA TYR A 235 12.77 -3.78 -1.91
C TYR A 235 13.20 -5.18 -2.35
N ALA A 236 13.01 -6.17 -1.47
CA ALA A 236 13.42 -7.55 -1.70
C ALA A 236 12.89 -8.14 -3.03
N HIS A 237 11.63 -7.82 -3.39
CA HIS A 237 11.00 -8.36 -4.61
C HIS A 237 11.64 -7.93 -5.93
N GLN A 238 12.53 -6.93 -5.89
CA GLN A 238 13.21 -6.45 -7.11
C GLN A 238 14.45 -7.26 -7.50
N PHE A 239 14.94 -8.11 -6.61
CA PHE A 239 16.22 -8.84 -6.81
C PHE A 239 16.09 -10.19 -7.50
N PRO A 240 15.15 -11.10 -7.18
CA PRO A 240 15.17 -12.47 -7.71
C PRO A 240 15.20 -12.53 -9.23
N GLY A 241 14.39 -11.69 -9.90
CA GLY A 241 14.38 -11.66 -11.37
C GLY A 241 15.68 -11.15 -12.00
N ARG A 242 16.41 -10.25 -11.31
CA ARG A 242 17.71 -9.74 -11.74
C ARG A 242 18.81 -10.77 -11.49
N MET A 243 18.79 -11.42 -10.35
CA MET A 243 19.72 -12.50 -10.00
C MET A 243 19.61 -13.67 -10.98
N LYS A 244 18.39 -14.09 -11.36
CA LYS A 244 18.14 -15.11 -12.38
C LYS A 244 18.70 -14.71 -13.77
N LYS A 245 18.83 -13.42 -14.05
CA LYS A 245 19.43 -12.87 -15.28
C LYS A 245 20.94 -12.62 -15.15
N GLY A 246 21.58 -13.03 -14.05
CA GLY A 246 23.01 -12.88 -13.81
C GLY A 246 23.46 -11.52 -13.28
N ALA A 247 22.55 -10.66 -12.82
CA ALA A 247 22.95 -9.41 -12.19
C ALA A 247 23.76 -9.70 -10.91
N PRO A 248 24.90 -9.01 -10.68
CA PRO A 248 25.78 -9.23 -9.53
C PRO A 248 25.21 -8.56 -8.28
N VAL A 249 24.04 -8.97 -7.83
CA VAL A 249 23.35 -8.40 -6.67
C VAL A 249 22.92 -9.48 -5.69
N ASN A 250 22.89 -9.13 -4.40
CA ASN A 250 22.36 -9.96 -3.34
C ASN A 250 21.66 -9.08 -2.31
N PHE A 251 20.87 -9.66 -1.41
CA PHE A 251 20.16 -8.92 -0.39
C PHE A 251 20.03 -9.71 0.91
N LEU A 252 19.80 -8.99 2.00
CA LEU A 252 19.70 -9.55 3.34
C LEU A 252 18.36 -10.27 3.52
N LEU A 253 18.42 -11.57 3.82
CA LEU A 253 17.25 -12.39 4.16
C LEU A 253 17.11 -12.65 5.67
N SER A 254 18.15 -12.36 6.46
CA SER A 254 18.11 -12.59 7.91
C SER A 254 17.10 -11.68 8.61
N GLU A 255 16.92 -10.45 8.10
CA GLU A 255 15.99 -9.48 8.68
C GLU A 255 15.56 -8.39 7.68
N GLY A 256 14.42 -7.76 7.96
CA GLY A 256 13.90 -6.66 7.14
C GLY A 256 12.63 -6.05 7.72
N ILE A 257 12.24 -4.90 7.20
CA ILE A 257 11.02 -4.19 7.58
C ILE A 257 9.90 -4.60 6.63
N GLY A 258 8.73 -4.96 7.18
CA GLY A 258 7.54 -5.26 6.39
C GLY A 258 6.60 -4.08 6.34
N SER A 259 6.20 -3.65 5.14
CA SER A 259 5.16 -2.65 4.96
C SER A 259 4.00 -3.16 4.10
N ILE A 260 2.87 -2.47 4.18
CA ILE A 260 1.63 -2.87 3.53
C ILE A 260 1.36 -1.95 2.36
N ASN A 261 1.10 -2.51 1.19
CA ASN A 261 0.41 -1.83 0.12
C ASN A 261 -1.10 -2.07 0.25
N ALA A 262 -1.87 -0.99 0.26
CA ALA A 262 -3.31 -1.01 0.36
C ALA A 262 -3.98 -0.83 -0.99
N THR A 263 -5.08 -1.55 -1.20
CA THR A 263 -6.07 -1.27 -2.24
C THR A 263 -7.25 -0.56 -1.59
N ALA A 264 -7.69 0.56 -2.16
CA ALA A 264 -8.86 1.29 -1.70
C ALA A 264 -9.64 1.91 -2.87
N VAL A 265 -10.96 2.01 -2.71
CA VAL A 265 -11.88 2.57 -3.70
C VAL A 265 -12.15 4.04 -3.34
N PHE A 266 -12.17 4.93 -4.34
CA PHE A 266 -12.57 6.31 -4.12
C PHE A 266 -14.05 6.41 -3.79
N LYS A 267 -14.41 7.31 -2.88
CA LYS A 267 -15.80 7.50 -2.42
C LYS A 267 -16.75 7.86 -3.57
N ASP A 268 -16.32 8.76 -4.43
CA ASP A 268 -17.11 9.26 -5.56
C ASP A 268 -16.56 8.69 -6.89
N ALA A 269 -16.16 7.41 -6.87
CA ALA A 269 -15.66 6.72 -8.05
C ALA A 269 -16.70 6.74 -9.17
N PRO A 270 -16.34 7.14 -10.41
CA PRO A 270 -17.27 7.13 -11.54
C PRO A 270 -17.72 5.71 -11.95
N HIS A 271 -16.91 4.69 -11.65
CA HIS A 271 -17.19 3.29 -12.00
C HIS A 271 -17.12 2.39 -10.73
N PRO A 272 -18.02 2.58 -9.75
CA PRO A 272 -17.89 1.97 -8.43
C PRO A 272 -18.03 0.45 -8.44
N ASN A 273 -18.90 -0.11 -9.31
CA ASN A 273 -19.07 -1.56 -9.39
C ASN A 273 -17.81 -2.24 -9.96
N ALA A 274 -17.20 -1.66 -10.99
CA ALA A 274 -15.97 -2.17 -11.58
C ALA A 274 -14.80 -2.05 -10.60
N ALA A 275 -14.70 -0.95 -9.85
CA ALA A 275 -13.69 -0.75 -8.81
C ALA A 275 -13.82 -1.76 -7.67
N ILE A 276 -15.03 -1.98 -7.15
CA ILE A 276 -15.29 -2.97 -6.09
C ILE A 276 -15.01 -4.39 -6.60
N LEU A 277 -15.39 -4.72 -7.84
CA LEU A 277 -15.11 -6.01 -8.45
C LEU A 277 -13.60 -6.27 -8.53
N PHE A 278 -12.82 -5.27 -8.94
CA PHE A 278 -11.35 -5.36 -8.94
C PHE A 278 -10.80 -5.53 -7.53
N ALA A 279 -11.27 -4.75 -6.55
CA ALA A 279 -10.83 -4.86 -5.16
C ALA A 279 -11.09 -6.26 -4.58
N ARG A 280 -12.27 -6.84 -4.84
CA ARG A 280 -12.63 -8.21 -4.46
C ARG A 280 -11.71 -9.24 -5.10
N TRP A 281 -11.48 -9.14 -6.43
CA TRP A 281 -10.56 -10.02 -7.12
C TRP A 281 -9.13 -9.90 -6.57
N ALA A 282 -8.62 -8.69 -6.42
CA ALA A 282 -7.27 -8.46 -5.90
C ALA A 282 -7.07 -9.00 -4.47
N ALA A 283 -8.14 -8.99 -3.65
CA ALA A 283 -8.14 -9.55 -2.30
C ALA A 283 -8.34 -11.06 -2.26
N SER A 284 -8.80 -11.69 -3.34
CA SER A 284 -9.03 -13.13 -3.38
C SER A 284 -7.72 -13.92 -3.45
N ALA A 285 -7.75 -15.20 -3.03
CA ALA A 285 -6.58 -16.08 -3.17
C ALA A 285 -6.13 -16.24 -4.64
N GLU A 286 -7.08 -16.19 -5.60
CA GLU A 286 -6.78 -16.23 -7.03
C GLU A 286 -6.03 -14.97 -7.48
N GLY A 287 -6.56 -13.79 -7.19
CA GLY A 287 -5.90 -12.52 -7.53
C GLY A 287 -4.51 -12.42 -6.89
N GLN A 288 -4.37 -12.84 -5.63
CA GLN A 288 -3.08 -12.82 -4.93
C GLN A 288 -2.04 -13.76 -5.56
N LYS A 289 -2.42 -14.88 -6.16
CA LYS A 289 -1.50 -15.71 -6.96
C LYS A 289 -0.95 -14.95 -8.17
N VAL A 290 -1.81 -14.16 -8.83
CA VAL A 290 -1.39 -13.31 -9.96
C VAL A 290 -0.38 -12.24 -9.51
N TYR A 291 -0.58 -11.65 -8.33
CA TYR A 291 0.40 -10.72 -7.74
C TYR A 291 1.74 -11.42 -7.47
N VAL A 292 1.72 -12.65 -6.98
CA VAL A 292 2.93 -13.46 -6.73
C VAL A 292 3.66 -13.77 -8.03
N GLU A 293 2.95 -14.17 -9.09
CA GLU A 293 3.52 -14.39 -10.43
C GLU A 293 4.09 -13.08 -11.02
N GLY A 294 3.49 -11.95 -10.69
CA GLY A 294 4.00 -10.61 -10.96
C GLY A 294 5.19 -10.19 -10.09
N GLY A 295 5.70 -11.07 -9.20
CA GLY A 295 6.87 -10.83 -8.37
C GLY A 295 6.57 -10.07 -7.07
N ARG A 296 5.32 -10.08 -6.59
CA ARG A 296 4.91 -9.42 -5.34
C ARG A 296 4.79 -10.43 -4.19
N ALA A 297 5.03 -10.00 -2.96
CA ALA A 297 4.75 -10.82 -1.78
C ALA A 297 3.25 -10.79 -1.48
N PRO A 298 2.60 -11.94 -1.33
CA PRO A 298 1.16 -11.99 -1.10
C PRO A 298 0.80 -11.47 0.29
N ALA A 299 -0.36 -10.82 0.39
CA ALA A 299 -0.98 -10.46 1.65
C ALA A 299 -1.98 -11.51 2.16
N HIS A 300 -2.55 -12.31 1.26
CA HIS A 300 -3.52 -13.34 1.59
C HIS A 300 -2.85 -14.54 2.29
N PRO A 301 -3.33 -14.98 3.48
CA PRO A 301 -2.64 -15.97 4.31
C PRO A 301 -2.51 -17.37 3.68
N ARG A 302 -3.39 -17.71 2.71
CA ARG A 302 -3.37 -19.00 2.00
C ARG A 302 -2.50 -19.01 0.74
N VAL A 303 -1.84 -17.90 0.40
CA VAL A 303 -1.00 -17.79 -0.80
C VAL A 303 0.45 -17.64 -0.37
N GLN A 304 1.33 -18.47 -0.93
CA GLN A 304 2.77 -18.44 -0.64
C GLN A 304 3.53 -17.65 -1.71
N PRO A 305 4.59 -16.94 -1.37
CA PRO A 305 5.49 -16.33 -2.35
C PRO A 305 6.23 -17.39 -3.16
N VAL A 306 6.54 -17.10 -4.43
CA VAL A 306 7.30 -18.01 -5.31
C VAL A 306 8.78 -18.01 -4.95
N ASP A 307 9.34 -16.84 -4.64
CA ASP A 307 10.76 -16.69 -4.32
C ASP A 307 10.95 -16.42 -2.82
N ALA A 308 12.10 -16.78 -2.29
CA ALA A 308 12.50 -16.51 -0.91
C ALA A 308 12.85 -15.00 -0.77
N ILE A 309 11.83 -14.17 -0.73
CA ILE A 309 11.95 -12.71 -0.58
C ILE A 309 11.56 -12.21 0.82
N ARG A 310 10.92 -13.08 1.61
CA ARG A 310 10.49 -12.73 2.97
C ARG A 310 11.65 -12.90 3.94
N PRO A 311 12.03 -11.83 4.65
CA PRO A 311 13.05 -11.94 5.69
C PRO A 311 12.67 -12.92 6.81
N GLU A 312 13.66 -13.63 7.36
CA GLU A 312 13.49 -14.57 8.48
C GLU A 312 12.95 -13.84 9.72
N LYS A 313 13.57 -12.71 10.05
CA LYS A 313 13.08 -11.77 11.08
C LYS A 313 12.41 -10.60 10.40
N LEU A 314 11.11 -10.62 10.36
CA LEU A 314 10.31 -9.53 9.80
C LEU A 314 9.86 -8.59 10.92
N TYR A 315 10.09 -7.29 10.74
CA TYR A 315 9.60 -6.21 11.59
C TYR A 315 8.40 -5.54 10.89
N PRO A 316 7.17 -6.06 11.10
CA PRO A 316 6.02 -5.64 10.33
C PRO A 316 5.43 -4.34 10.87
N LEU A 317 5.21 -3.38 10.00
CA LEU A 317 4.46 -2.17 10.31
C LEU A 317 2.96 -2.42 10.17
N GLY A 318 2.19 -1.88 11.11
CA GLY A 318 0.73 -1.94 11.11
C GLY A 318 0.10 -0.56 11.14
N VAL A 319 -1.24 -0.53 11.15
CA VAL A 319 -2.01 0.73 11.15
C VAL A 319 -1.62 1.66 12.31
N ASP A 320 -1.36 1.09 13.48
CA ASP A 320 -1.02 1.90 14.67
C ASP A 320 0.37 2.51 14.56
N ASP A 321 1.31 1.82 13.93
CA ASP A 321 2.64 2.37 13.66
C ASP A 321 2.57 3.55 12.69
N ILE A 322 1.81 3.41 11.61
CA ILE A 322 1.65 4.43 10.57
C ILE A 322 1.06 5.75 11.10
N LYS A 323 0.27 5.71 12.16
CA LYS A 323 -0.22 6.94 12.83
C LYS A 323 0.91 7.83 13.35
N GLU A 324 2.08 7.26 13.65
CA GLU A 324 3.26 7.99 14.12
C GLU A 324 4.21 8.40 12.98
N TYR A 325 3.84 8.17 11.73
CA TYR A 325 4.65 8.46 10.54
C TYR A 325 5.25 9.89 10.54
N PRO A 326 4.51 10.98 10.87
CA PRO A 326 5.07 12.33 10.91
C PRO A 326 6.22 12.50 11.91
N LYS A 327 6.19 11.76 13.03
CA LYS A 327 7.28 11.75 14.02
C LYS A 327 8.55 11.14 13.41
N TYR A 328 8.43 9.98 12.76
CA TYR A 328 9.57 9.29 12.18
C TYR A 328 10.11 9.98 10.94
N GLU A 329 9.26 10.62 10.14
CA GLU A 329 9.68 11.52 9.07
C GLU A 329 10.60 12.62 9.59
N LYS A 330 10.19 13.31 10.65
CA LYS A 330 10.99 14.38 11.27
C LYS A 330 12.34 13.86 11.75
N ILE A 331 12.35 12.75 12.50
CA ILE A 331 13.59 12.16 13.04
C ILE A 331 14.54 11.73 11.91
N TRP A 332 14.02 11.09 10.86
CA TRP A 332 14.79 10.66 9.69
C TRP A 332 15.44 11.84 8.99
N LYS A 333 14.64 12.90 8.69
CA LYS A 333 15.14 14.12 8.05
C LYS A 333 16.23 14.81 8.87
N GLU A 334 16.06 14.85 10.18
CA GLU A 334 17.08 15.43 11.10
C GLU A 334 18.39 14.62 11.08
N ILE A 335 18.32 13.27 11.16
CA ILE A 335 19.50 12.39 11.16
C ILE A 335 20.29 12.53 9.85
N PHE A 336 19.60 12.49 8.71
CA PHE A 336 20.22 12.50 7.39
C PHE A 336 20.35 13.91 6.79
N LYS A 337 19.95 14.96 7.50
CA LYS A 337 19.99 16.38 7.07
C LYS A 337 19.25 16.62 5.76
N LEU A 338 18.11 15.94 5.56
CA LEU A 338 17.24 16.08 4.40
C LEU A 338 16.29 17.28 4.58
N ARG A 339 15.92 17.92 3.46
CA ARG A 339 14.99 19.07 3.43
C ARG A 339 13.52 18.63 3.27
#